data_d3a9e840dbf2e871e5dedd6a53f491de
#
_entry.id   d3a9e840dbf2e871e5dedd6a53f491de
#
_cell.length_a   1.000
_cell.length_b   1.000
_cell.length_c   1.000
_cell.angle_alpha   90.00
_cell.angle_beta   90.00
_cell.angle_gamma   90.00
#
_symmetry.space_group_name_H-M   'P 1'
#
loop_
_entity.id
_entity.type
_entity.pdbx_description
1 polymer ?
#
loop_
_entity_poly.entity_id
_entity_poly.type
_entity_poly.pdbx_seq_one_letter_code
_entity_poly.pdbx_strand_id
1 'polypeptide(L)'
;DANAIPIAKPIADEAMDAAACIGCGACVAACKNGSAMLFVSAKVSQLALLPQGQVEAARRAKAMLARMDELGFGNCTNTRACEAECPKCVSISNIARLNREFLKAKLAD
;
A
#
# COMPACT_ATOMS: atom_id res chain seq x y z
N ASP A 1 -0.18 -24.58 -1.85
CA ASP A 1 -1.40 -23.86 -1.48
C ASP A 1 -1.07 -22.76 -0.50
N ALA A 2 -1.34 -21.51 -0.88
CA ALA A 2 -1.04 -20.35 -0.08
C ALA A 2 -1.74 -20.37 1.29
N ASN A 3 -2.90 -21.00 1.38
CA ASN A 3 -3.63 -21.11 2.65
C ASN A 3 -2.96 -22.07 3.64
N ALA A 4 -2.05 -22.90 3.15
CA ALA A 4 -1.31 -23.84 3.99
C ALA A 4 0.06 -23.29 4.45
N ILE A 5 0.45 -22.12 3.97
CA ILE A 5 1.74 -21.50 4.32
C ILE A 5 1.58 -20.70 5.62
N PRO A 6 2.27 -21.08 6.71
CA PRO A 6 2.18 -20.31 7.95
C PRO A 6 2.96 -19.02 7.86
N ILE A 7 2.44 -17.96 8.50
CA ILE A 7 3.16 -16.71 8.67
C ILE A 7 3.13 -16.31 10.14
N ALA A 8 4.13 -15.52 10.54
CA ALA A 8 4.21 -15.04 11.92
C ALA A 8 3.03 -14.10 12.23
N LYS A 9 2.50 -14.18 13.47
CA LYS A 9 1.38 -13.34 13.89
C LYS A 9 1.64 -11.84 13.71
N PRO A 10 2.82 -11.29 14.04
CA PRO A 10 3.08 -9.86 13.81
C PRO A 10 2.93 -9.44 12.33
N ILE A 11 3.35 -10.30 11.41
CA ILE A 11 3.22 -10.04 9.97
C ILE A 11 1.74 -10.08 9.56
N ALA A 12 1.00 -11.07 10.07
CA ALA A 12 -0.44 -11.18 9.80
C ALA A 12 -1.19 -9.96 10.34
N ASP A 13 -0.85 -9.50 11.55
CA ASP A 13 -1.48 -8.33 12.16
C ASP A 13 -1.19 -7.08 11.34
N GLU A 14 0.03 -6.90 10.85
CA GLU A 14 0.42 -5.77 10.01
C GLU A 14 -0.35 -5.78 8.70
N ALA A 15 -0.52 -6.95 8.08
CA ALA A 15 -1.30 -7.10 6.86
C ALA A 15 -2.78 -6.73 7.09
N MET A 16 -3.35 -7.16 8.22
CA MET A 16 -4.73 -6.86 8.54
C MET A 16 -4.93 -5.38 8.88
N ASP A 17 -3.95 -4.73 9.50
CA ASP A 17 -3.98 -3.29 9.75
C ASP A 17 -4.02 -2.52 8.43
N ALA A 18 -3.25 -2.94 7.44
CA ALA A 18 -3.28 -2.35 6.10
C ALA A 18 -4.62 -2.62 5.41
N ALA A 19 -5.21 -3.79 5.65
CA ALA A 19 -6.51 -4.16 5.08
C ALA A 19 -7.67 -3.34 5.63
N ALA A 20 -7.47 -2.58 6.71
CA ALA A 20 -8.51 -1.78 7.32
C ALA A 20 -9.00 -0.62 6.45
N CYS A 21 -8.26 -0.28 5.40
CA CYS A 21 -8.65 0.80 4.46
C CYS A 21 -10.04 0.53 3.86
N ILE A 22 -10.93 1.53 3.97
CA ILE A 22 -12.31 1.43 3.47
C ILE A 22 -12.54 2.21 2.17
N GLY A 23 -11.48 2.79 1.59
CA GLY A 23 -11.59 3.51 0.33
C GLY A 23 -12.34 4.83 0.40
N CYS A 24 -12.41 5.47 1.57
CA CYS A 24 -13.19 6.69 1.77
C CYS A 24 -12.60 7.93 1.10
N GLY A 25 -11.32 7.92 0.75
CA GLY A 25 -10.65 9.05 0.09
C GLY A 25 -10.23 10.20 1.00
N ALA A 26 -10.40 10.07 2.32
CA ALA A 26 -10.01 11.14 3.26
C ALA A 26 -8.52 11.48 3.14
N CYS A 27 -7.67 10.48 2.92
CA CYS A 27 -6.23 10.68 2.75
C CYS A 27 -5.91 11.53 1.51
N VAL A 28 -6.61 11.27 0.41
CA VAL A 28 -6.43 12.03 -0.84
C VAL A 28 -6.89 13.47 -0.65
N ALA A 29 -8.05 13.65 -0.02
CA ALA A 29 -8.62 14.97 0.23
C ALA A 29 -7.75 15.81 1.17
N ALA A 30 -7.13 15.18 2.17
CA ALA A 30 -6.27 15.86 3.13
C ALA A 30 -4.89 16.20 2.58
N CYS A 31 -4.44 15.46 1.58
CA CYS A 31 -3.10 15.63 1.03
C CYS A 31 -2.99 16.93 0.24
N LYS A 32 -1.95 17.70 0.51
CA LYS A 32 -1.66 18.98 -0.16
C LYS A 32 -1.57 18.80 -1.69
N ASN A 33 -1.04 17.67 -2.12
CA ASN A 33 -0.85 17.37 -3.54
C ASN A 33 -1.93 16.44 -4.09
N GLY A 34 -2.92 16.06 -3.30
CA GLY A 34 -3.96 15.14 -3.71
C GLY A 34 -3.45 13.73 -4.01
N SER A 35 -2.38 13.31 -3.33
CA SER A 35 -1.77 11.99 -3.58
C SER A 35 -2.62 10.85 -3.02
N ALA A 36 -2.73 9.77 -3.78
CA ALA A 36 -3.40 8.54 -3.36
C ALA A 36 -2.42 7.50 -2.81
N MET A 37 -1.20 7.90 -2.45
CA MET A 37 -0.15 6.95 -2.01
C MET A 37 -0.59 6.10 -0.82
N LEU A 38 -1.21 6.68 0.21
CA LEU A 38 -1.66 5.90 1.37
C LEU A 38 -2.74 4.89 0.96
N PHE A 39 -3.70 5.33 0.16
CA PHE A 39 -4.78 4.49 -0.35
C PHE A 39 -4.23 3.28 -1.14
N VAL A 40 -3.34 3.55 -2.10
CA VAL A 40 -2.75 2.50 -2.93
C VAL A 40 -1.83 1.60 -2.10
N SER A 41 -1.04 2.20 -1.20
CA SER A 41 -0.08 1.44 -0.38
C SER A 41 -0.75 0.47 0.57
N ALA A 42 -1.95 0.78 1.05
CA ALA A 42 -2.69 -0.10 1.95
C ALA A 42 -2.94 -1.47 1.32
N LYS A 43 -3.42 -1.50 0.08
CA LYS A 43 -3.71 -2.76 -0.61
C LYS A 43 -2.43 -3.48 -1.04
N VAL A 44 -1.46 -2.75 -1.57
CA VAL A 44 -0.18 -3.33 -1.97
C VAL A 44 0.52 -3.96 -0.76
N SER A 45 0.54 -3.27 0.39
CA SER A 45 1.15 -3.78 1.61
C SER A 45 0.44 -5.02 2.14
N GLN A 46 -0.88 -4.99 2.20
CA GLN A 46 -1.67 -6.13 2.66
C GLN A 46 -1.30 -7.39 1.89
N LEU A 47 -1.31 -7.31 0.57
CA LEU A 47 -1.11 -8.47 -0.28
C LEU A 47 0.37 -8.85 -0.41
N ALA A 48 1.29 -7.91 -0.19
CA ALA A 48 2.72 -8.23 -0.16
C ALA A 48 3.11 -9.01 1.10
N LEU A 49 2.39 -8.79 2.21
CA LEU A 49 2.67 -9.47 3.48
C LEU A 49 2.01 -10.83 3.60
N LEU A 50 0.97 -11.10 2.81
CA LEU A 50 0.23 -12.35 2.88
C LEU A 50 0.73 -13.33 1.83
N PRO A 51 0.83 -14.65 2.16
CA PRO A 51 1.26 -15.65 1.18
C PRO A 51 0.32 -15.74 -0.01
N GLN A 52 -0.97 -15.44 0.16
CA GLN A 52 -1.95 -15.43 -0.91
C GLN A 52 -1.64 -14.42 -2.01
N GLY A 53 -0.93 -13.35 -1.69
CA GLY A 53 -0.60 -12.29 -2.64
C GLY A 53 0.80 -12.33 -3.21
N GLN A 54 1.63 -13.30 -2.78
CA GLN A 54 3.06 -13.32 -3.13
C GLN A 54 3.34 -13.47 -4.63
N VAL A 55 2.57 -14.30 -5.32
CA VAL A 55 2.79 -14.60 -6.74
C VAL A 55 2.67 -13.34 -7.60
N GLU A 56 1.76 -12.44 -7.27
CA GLU A 56 1.49 -11.25 -8.05
C GLU A 56 2.03 -9.96 -7.41
N ALA A 57 2.74 -10.06 -6.27
CA ALA A 57 3.15 -8.89 -5.50
C ALA A 57 3.94 -7.88 -6.34
N ALA A 58 4.93 -8.34 -7.11
CA ALA A 58 5.75 -7.47 -7.96
C ALA A 58 4.93 -6.81 -9.06
N ARG A 59 4.14 -7.60 -9.78
CA ARG A 59 3.30 -7.09 -10.87
C ARG A 59 2.25 -6.13 -10.35
N ARG A 60 1.65 -6.42 -9.21
CA ARG A 60 0.64 -5.55 -8.58
C ARG A 60 1.24 -4.20 -8.20
N ALA A 61 2.42 -4.19 -7.57
CA ALA A 61 3.08 -2.94 -7.18
C ALA A 61 3.35 -2.06 -8.39
N LYS A 62 3.88 -2.63 -9.46
CA LYS A 62 4.15 -1.89 -10.70
C LYS A 62 2.88 -1.37 -11.35
N ALA A 63 1.87 -2.23 -11.49
CA ALA A 63 0.61 -1.87 -12.16
C ALA A 63 -0.16 -0.80 -11.40
N MET A 64 -0.28 -0.93 -10.08
CA MET A 64 -1.03 0.02 -9.27
C MET A 64 -0.33 1.37 -9.21
N LEU A 65 1.00 1.37 -9.09
CA LEU A 65 1.76 2.62 -9.05
C LEU A 65 1.68 3.35 -10.40
N ALA A 66 1.82 2.61 -11.51
CA ALA A 66 1.69 3.19 -12.85
C ALA A 66 0.31 3.78 -13.08
N ARG A 67 -0.74 3.09 -12.65
CA ARG A 67 -2.11 3.58 -12.78
C ARG A 67 -2.34 4.83 -11.95
N MET A 68 -1.82 4.87 -10.73
CA MET A 68 -1.91 6.04 -9.86
C MET A 68 -1.24 7.25 -10.50
N ASP A 69 -0.03 7.07 -11.04
CA ASP A 69 0.71 8.14 -11.71
C ASP A 69 -0.02 8.61 -12.97
N GLU A 70 -0.56 7.68 -13.75
CA GLU A 70 -1.32 8.00 -14.97
C GLU A 70 -2.53 8.88 -14.66
N LEU A 71 -3.18 8.64 -13.52
CA LEU A 71 -4.35 9.41 -13.09
C LEU A 71 -4.00 10.72 -12.37
N GLY A 72 -2.71 10.97 -12.15
CA GLY A 72 -2.24 12.22 -11.52
C GLY A 72 -2.27 12.23 -10.01
N PHE A 73 -2.34 11.07 -9.36
CA PHE A 73 -2.43 10.96 -7.91
C PHE A 73 -1.13 10.51 -7.24
N GLY A 74 0.00 10.55 -7.95
CA GLY A 74 1.25 10.00 -7.46
C GLY A 74 2.20 10.98 -6.75
N ASN A 75 1.83 12.24 -6.58
CA ASN A 75 2.74 13.27 -6.05
C ASN A 75 2.78 13.30 -4.52
N CYS A 76 3.42 12.31 -3.91
CA CYS A 76 3.55 12.25 -2.45
C CYS A 76 4.77 13.05 -1.98
N THR A 77 4.55 14.03 -1.08
CA THR A 77 5.62 14.80 -0.44
C THR A 77 5.78 14.46 1.04
N ASN A 78 5.11 13.41 1.50
CA ASN A 78 5.27 12.86 2.84
C ASN A 78 4.87 13.83 3.96
N THR A 79 3.81 14.61 3.74
CA THR A 79 3.34 15.58 4.73
C THR A 79 2.62 14.95 5.93
N ARG A 80 2.26 13.65 5.83
CA ARG A 80 1.56 12.86 6.85
C ARG A 80 0.13 13.28 7.15
N ALA A 81 -0.43 14.24 6.41
CA ALA A 81 -1.82 14.63 6.59
C ALA A 81 -2.77 13.46 6.33
N CYS A 82 -2.42 12.59 5.39
CA CYS A 82 -3.19 11.40 5.05
C CYS A 82 -3.34 10.45 6.25
N GLU A 83 -2.25 10.20 6.96
CA GLU A 83 -2.27 9.32 8.14
C GLU A 83 -3.13 9.92 9.26
N ALA A 84 -2.99 11.24 9.48
CA ALA A 84 -3.73 11.93 10.52
C ALA A 84 -5.24 11.93 10.27
N GLU A 85 -5.65 12.00 9.00
CA GLU A 85 -7.07 12.08 8.63
C GLU A 85 -7.71 10.71 8.39
N CYS A 86 -6.92 9.64 8.37
CA CYS A 86 -7.47 8.31 8.08
C CYS A 86 -8.36 7.81 9.21
N PRO A 87 -9.67 7.58 8.96
CA PRO A 87 -10.59 7.09 10.01
C PRO A 87 -10.29 5.66 10.45
N LYS A 88 -9.53 4.90 9.66
CA LYS A 88 -9.12 3.55 9.99
C LYS A 88 -7.67 3.45 10.46
N CYS A 89 -7.02 4.59 10.67
CA CYS A 89 -5.67 4.68 11.22
C CYS A 89 -4.62 3.87 10.43
N VAL A 90 -4.72 3.89 9.10
CA VAL A 90 -3.73 3.23 8.24
C VAL A 90 -2.41 4.00 8.33
N SER A 91 -1.33 3.28 8.63
CA SER A 91 -0.01 3.88 8.85
C SER A 91 0.69 4.28 7.55
N ILE A 92 1.42 5.40 7.57
CA ILE A 92 2.26 5.80 6.44
C ILE A 92 3.43 4.85 6.22
N SER A 93 3.73 3.95 7.16
CA SER A 93 4.75 2.92 6.94
C SER A 93 4.41 2.06 5.73
N ASN A 94 3.13 1.96 5.37
CA ASN A 94 2.69 1.25 4.17
C ASN A 94 3.20 1.92 2.89
N ILE A 95 3.36 3.26 2.90
CA ILE A 95 3.92 3.98 1.76
C ILE A 95 5.38 3.58 1.55
N ALA A 96 6.15 3.49 2.64
CA ALA A 96 7.54 3.02 2.56
C ALA A 96 7.62 1.59 2.00
N ARG A 97 6.69 0.73 2.41
CA ARG A 97 6.61 -0.64 1.90
C ARG A 97 6.25 -0.68 0.41
N LEU A 98 5.32 0.18 -0.03
CA LEU A 98 4.98 0.29 -1.44
C LEU A 98 6.21 0.68 -2.27
N ASN A 99 6.96 1.66 -1.81
CA ASN A 99 8.17 2.11 -2.50
C ASN A 99 9.21 0.99 -2.58
N ARG A 100 9.37 0.22 -1.50
CA ARG A 100 10.28 -0.93 -1.47
C ARG A 100 9.83 -2.03 -2.43
N GLU A 101 8.54 -2.34 -2.46
CA GLU A 101 8.00 -3.36 -3.35
C GLU A 101 8.14 -2.96 -4.82
N PHE A 102 7.95 -1.67 -5.12
CA PHE A 102 8.13 -1.16 -6.47
C PHE A 102 9.58 -1.27 -6.94
N LEU A 103 10.54 -0.86 -6.09
CA LEU A 103 11.97 -0.99 -6.38
C LEU A 103 12.36 -2.44 -6.60
N LYS A 104 11.92 -3.32 -5.73
CA LYS A 104 12.17 -4.75 -5.81
C LYS A 104 11.63 -5.32 -7.11
N ALA A 105 10.44 -4.92 -7.52
CA ALA A 105 9.82 -5.37 -8.76
C ALA A 105 10.60 -4.90 -9.98
N LYS A 106 11.09 -3.66 -9.96
CA LYS A 106 11.91 -3.12 -11.05
C LYS A 106 13.25 -3.82 -11.18
N LEU A 107 13.86 -4.17 -10.06
CA LEU A 107 15.14 -4.87 -10.06
C LEU A 107 15.02 -6.32 -10.53
N ALA A 108 13.84 -6.90 -10.44
CA ALA A 108 13.56 -8.27 -10.86
C ALA A 108 13.31 -8.40 -12.38
N ASP A 109 13.11 -7.28 -13.05
CA ASP A 109 12.84 -7.26 -14.51
C ASP A 109 14.12 -7.38 -15.33
#